data_d13ce38fd8fa1002762013003175cc6c
#
_entry.id   d13ce38fd8fa1002762013003175cc6c
#
_cell.length_a   1.000
_cell.length_b   1.000
_cell.length_c   1.000
_cell.angle_alpha   90.00
_cell.angle_beta   90.00
_cell.angle_gamma   90.00
#
_symmetry.space_group_name_H-M   'P 1'
#
loop_
_entity.id
_entity.type
_entity.pdbx_description
1 polymer ?
#
loop_
_entity_poly.entity_id
_entity_poly.type
_entity_poly.pdbx_seq_one_letter_code
_entity_poly.pdbx_strand_id
1 'polypeptide(L)'
;MEHKLEAKKTYRFEYQETAKNNEHPKVLIALHGYGQLAKYFIRKFEVLNETYVVVCPEGPHRFYLQGSSGRVGASWMTKEAREMDIEDNMNWLDELLEHLKQRVQPASISLLGFSQ
;
A
#
# COMPACT_ATOMS: atom_id res chain seq x y z
N MET A 1 -6.85 26.31 -18.89
CA MET A 1 -5.50 25.99 -18.42
C MET A 1 -5.59 25.18 -17.12
N GLU A 2 -4.58 24.37 -16.85
CA GLU A 2 -4.56 23.53 -15.67
C GLU A 2 -4.29 24.33 -14.41
N HIS A 3 -5.05 24.03 -13.36
CA HIS A 3 -4.83 24.57 -12.02
C HIS A 3 -4.73 23.40 -11.05
N LYS A 4 -3.92 23.56 -10.00
CA LYS A 4 -3.71 22.52 -8.99
C LYS A 4 -4.12 23.03 -7.62
N LEU A 5 -4.75 22.16 -6.85
CA LEU A 5 -5.12 22.43 -5.47
C LEU A 5 -4.85 21.20 -4.64
N GLU A 6 -4.06 21.33 -3.60
CA GLU A 6 -3.82 20.23 -2.68
C GLU A 6 -4.98 20.10 -1.70
N ALA A 7 -5.45 18.87 -1.50
CA ALA A 7 -6.53 18.56 -0.58
C ALA A 7 -6.26 17.23 0.09
N LYS A 8 -6.95 16.96 1.20
CA LYS A 8 -6.77 15.72 1.95
C LYS A 8 -7.49 14.56 1.26
N LYS A 9 -6.87 13.40 1.35
CA LYS A 9 -7.44 12.14 0.86
C LYS A 9 -7.25 11.06 1.93
N THR A 10 -8.23 10.17 2.06
CA THR A 10 -8.13 9.01 2.92
C THR A 10 -7.59 7.84 2.11
N TYR A 11 -6.55 7.20 2.64
CA TYR A 11 -5.93 6.03 2.05
C TYR A 11 -6.22 4.82 2.91
N ARG A 12 -6.20 3.64 2.31
CA ARG A 12 -6.39 2.40 3.07
C ARG A 12 -5.24 1.44 2.84
N PHE A 13 -5.04 0.56 3.79
CA PHE A 13 -4.05 -0.51 3.71
C PHE A 13 -4.56 -1.74 4.43
N GLU A 14 -4.04 -2.91 4.04
CA GLU A 14 -4.29 -4.16 4.72
C GLU A 14 -3.14 -4.49 5.64
N TYR A 15 -3.44 -5.16 6.74
CA TYR A 15 -2.47 -5.44 7.80
C TYR A 15 -2.61 -6.90 8.23
N GLN A 16 -1.51 -7.63 8.23
CA GLN A 16 -1.47 -9.01 8.69
C GLN A 16 -0.56 -9.10 9.92
N GLU A 17 -1.14 -9.47 11.05
CA GLU A 17 -0.41 -9.67 12.30
C GLU A 17 0.54 -10.85 12.19
N THR A 18 1.59 -10.86 13.02
CA THR A 18 2.40 -12.05 13.19
C THR A 18 1.64 -13.08 14.03
N ALA A 19 1.83 -14.36 13.73
CA ALA A 19 1.26 -15.44 14.52
C ALA A 19 1.94 -15.55 15.89
N LYS A 20 3.18 -15.06 16.01
CA LYS A 20 3.94 -15.05 17.25
C LYS A 20 3.95 -13.66 17.85
N ASN A 21 3.72 -13.59 19.17
CA ASN A 21 3.83 -12.34 19.89
C ASN A 21 5.29 -11.88 19.90
N ASN A 22 5.55 -10.70 19.38
CA ASN A 22 6.88 -10.12 19.31
C ASN A 22 6.77 -8.60 19.51
N GLU A 23 7.50 -8.06 20.48
CA GLU A 23 7.49 -6.63 20.77
C GLU A 23 8.10 -5.80 19.66
N HIS A 24 9.06 -6.37 18.92
CA HIS A 24 9.77 -5.69 17.84
C HIS A 24 9.77 -6.57 16.59
N PRO A 25 8.62 -6.71 15.91
CA PRO A 25 8.54 -7.58 14.74
C PRO A 25 9.27 -6.99 13.54
N LYS A 26 9.66 -7.85 12.63
CA LYS A 26 10.07 -7.41 11.29
C LYS A 26 8.80 -7.04 10.52
N VAL A 27 8.85 -5.92 9.81
CA VAL A 27 7.73 -5.44 9.00
C VAL A 27 8.08 -5.53 7.52
N LEU A 28 7.18 -6.10 6.74
CA LEU A 28 7.27 -6.11 5.29
C LEU A 28 6.14 -5.25 4.73
N ILE A 29 6.51 -4.20 3.99
CA ILE A 29 5.54 -3.41 3.22
C ILE A 29 5.57 -3.91 1.79
N ALA A 30 4.46 -4.47 1.33
CA ALA A 30 4.35 -5.04 -0.01
C ALA A 30 3.39 -4.22 -0.86
N LEU A 31 3.88 -3.71 -1.98
CA LEU A 31 3.12 -2.87 -2.90
C LEU A 31 2.55 -3.73 -4.02
N HIS A 32 1.22 -3.72 -4.16
CA HIS A 32 0.55 -4.51 -5.20
C HIS A 32 0.83 -3.96 -6.60
N GLY A 33 0.60 -4.79 -7.61
CA GLY A 33 0.71 -4.39 -9.00
C GLY A 33 -0.55 -3.72 -9.53
N TYR A 34 -0.47 -3.25 -10.77
CA TYR A 34 -1.59 -2.62 -11.46
C TYR A 34 -2.82 -3.53 -11.47
N GLY A 35 -3.95 -2.95 -11.13
CA GLY A 35 -5.24 -3.66 -11.20
C GLY A 35 -5.51 -4.62 -10.05
N GLN A 36 -4.64 -4.67 -9.04
CA GLN A 36 -4.85 -5.50 -7.87
C GLN A 36 -5.47 -4.68 -6.73
N LEU A 37 -6.06 -5.37 -5.74
CA LEU A 37 -6.49 -4.74 -4.50
C LEU A 37 -5.67 -5.30 -3.35
N ALA A 38 -5.33 -4.45 -2.39
CA ALA A 38 -4.51 -4.84 -1.25
C ALA A 38 -5.09 -6.02 -0.48
N LYS A 39 -6.41 -6.07 -0.32
CA LYS A 39 -7.09 -7.14 0.45
C LYS A 39 -6.91 -8.54 -0.16
N TYR A 40 -6.71 -8.63 -1.46
CA TYR A 40 -6.44 -9.92 -2.11
C TYR A 40 -4.94 -10.15 -2.23
N PHE A 41 -4.18 -9.11 -2.50
CA PHE A 41 -2.74 -9.21 -2.65
C PHE A 41 -2.07 -9.71 -1.36
N ILE A 42 -2.53 -9.23 -0.21
CA ILE A 42 -1.94 -9.60 1.08
C ILE A 42 -2.00 -11.10 1.36
N ARG A 43 -2.95 -11.81 0.75
CA ARG A 43 -3.09 -13.25 0.94
C ARG A 43 -1.87 -14.05 0.48
N LYS A 44 -1.10 -13.50 -0.45
CA LYS A 44 0.14 -14.13 -0.92
C LYS A 44 1.20 -14.25 0.16
N PHE A 45 1.07 -13.45 1.22
CA PHE A 45 2.07 -13.35 2.27
C PHE A 45 1.67 -14.06 3.57
N GLU A 46 0.59 -14.85 3.56
CA GLU A 46 0.15 -15.60 4.75
C GLU A 46 1.25 -16.52 5.28
N VAL A 47 2.06 -17.07 4.40
CA VAL A 47 3.17 -17.96 4.75
C VAL A 47 4.26 -17.26 5.56
N LEU A 48 4.28 -15.92 5.57
CA LEU A 48 5.27 -15.12 6.29
C LEU A 48 4.80 -14.68 7.68
N ASN A 49 3.61 -15.10 8.12
CA ASN A 49 3.00 -14.60 9.34
C ASN A 49 3.76 -14.95 10.63
N GLU A 50 4.65 -15.93 10.59
CA GLU A 50 5.48 -16.25 11.75
C GLU A 50 6.68 -15.32 11.91
N THR A 51 7.13 -14.72 10.82
CA THR A 51 8.34 -13.90 10.79
C THR A 51 8.04 -12.41 10.69
N TYR A 52 7.02 -12.07 9.89
CA TYR A 52 6.74 -10.69 9.52
C TYR A 52 5.33 -10.25 9.89
N VAL A 53 5.23 -8.99 10.30
CA VAL A 53 4.00 -8.21 10.10
C VAL A 53 4.01 -7.77 8.65
N VAL A 54 2.94 -8.03 7.92
CA VAL A 54 2.85 -7.66 6.51
C VAL A 54 1.84 -6.53 6.36
N VAL A 55 2.24 -5.49 5.65
CA VAL A 55 1.40 -4.32 5.40
C VAL A 55 1.31 -4.10 3.90
N CYS A 56 0.10 -4.07 3.37
CA CYS A 56 -0.12 -3.83 1.95
C CYS A 56 -0.93 -2.54 1.78
N PRO A 57 -0.25 -1.41 1.51
CA PRO A 57 -0.96 -0.19 1.17
C PRO A 57 -1.62 -0.33 -0.19
N GLU A 58 -2.77 0.31 -0.37
CA GLU A 58 -3.48 0.28 -1.63
C GLU A 58 -3.20 1.54 -2.43
N GLY A 59 -2.97 1.36 -3.72
CA GLY A 59 -2.80 2.47 -4.65
C GLY A 59 -4.02 3.40 -4.65
N PRO A 60 -3.82 4.70 -4.89
CA PRO A 60 -4.87 5.70 -4.68
C PRO A 60 -5.97 5.73 -5.73
N HIS A 61 -5.77 5.11 -6.88
CA HIS A 61 -6.71 5.17 -8.00
C HIS A 61 -7.44 3.84 -8.15
N ARG A 62 -8.68 3.75 -7.67
CA ARG A 62 -9.53 2.58 -7.89
C ARG A 62 -10.33 2.75 -9.17
N PHE A 63 -10.47 1.67 -9.91
CA PHE A 63 -11.19 1.68 -11.18
C PHE A 63 -11.81 0.31 -11.47
N TYR A 64 -12.80 0.30 -12.33
CA TYR A 64 -13.40 -0.95 -12.79
C TYR A 64 -12.52 -1.57 -13.88
N LEU A 65 -12.16 -2.84 -13.71
CA LEU A 65 -11.29 -3.54 -14.66
C LEU A 65 -11.94 -3.73 -16.04
N GLN A 66 -13.27 -3.69 -16.09
CA GLN A 66 -14.03 -3.83 -17.33
C GLN A 66 -14.66 -2.49 -17.75
N GLY A 67 -13.90 -1.43 -17.65
CA GLY A 67 -14.35 -0.09 -18.02
C GLY A 67 -15.23 0.55 -16.97
N SER A 68 -16.53 0.30 -17.00
CA SER A 68 -17.49 0.90 -16.06
C SER A 68 -18.18 -0.12 -15.18
N SER A 69 -17.73 -1.38 -15.21
CA SER A 69 -18.36 -2.46 -14.43
C SER A 69 -17.36 -3.59 -14.13
N GLY A 70 -17.81 -4.58 -13.38
CA GLY A 70 -17.03 -5.74 -13.03
C GLY A 70 -16.19 -5.55 -11.78
N ARG A 71 -15.06 -6.24 -11.72
CA ARG A 71 -14.14 -6.15 -10.57
C ARG A 71 -13.48 -4.79 -10.52
N VAL A 72 -13.18 -4.36 -9.31
CA VAL A 72 -12.41 -3.16 -9.05
C VAL A 72 -10.94 -3.53 -8.83
N GLY A 73 -10.05 -2.76 -9.40
CA GLY A 73 -8.62 -2.82 -9.12
C GLY A 73 -8.11 -1.45 -8.73
N ALA A 74 -6.85 -1.39 -8.32
CA ALA A 74 -6.23 -0.14 -7.94
C ALA A 74 -4.93 0.08 -8.71
N SER A 75 -4.57 1.34 -8.89
CA SER A 75 -3.35 1.76 -9.56
C SER A 75 -2.63 2.80 -8.73
N TRP A 76 -1.30 2.76 -8.77
CA TRP A 76 -0.45 3.73 -8.11
C TRP A 76 -0.32 5.01 -8.92
N MET A 77 -0.32 4.88 -10.23
CA MET A 77 -0.17 6.02 -11.14
C MET A 77 -0.63 5.65 -12.55
N THR A 78 -0.89 6.67 -13.33
CA THR A 78 -1.05 6.55 -14.78
C THR A 78 -0.03 7.47 -15.46
N LYS A 79 0.08 7.41 -16.78
CA LYS A 79 0.94 8.35 -17.49
C LYS A 79 0.42 9.79 -17.45
N GLU A 80 -0.89 9.97 -17.20
CA GLU A 80 -1.48 11.30 -17.06
C GLU A 80 -1.20 11.83 -15.65
N ALA A 81 -0.55 12.97 -15.55
CA ALA A 81 -0.15 13.59 -14.30
C ALA A 81 0.75 12.69 -13.43
N ARG A 82 1.60 11.90 -14.06
CA ARG A 82 2.43 10.90 -13.39
C ARG A 82 3.27 11.47 -12.23
N GLU A 83 3.85 12.65 -12.43
CA GLU A 83 4.70 13.26 -11.42
C GLU A 83 3.94 13.65 -10.16
N MET A 84 2.69 14.10 -10.32
CA MET A 84 1.82 14.38 -9.18
C MET A 84 1.51 13.10 -8.41
N ASP A 85 1.22 12.01 -9.11
CA ASP A 85 0.95 10.72 -8.50
C ASP A 85 2.16 10.19 -7.73
N ILE A 86 3.35 10.32 -8.30
CA ILE A 86 4.59 9.88 -7.64
C ILE A 86 4.79 10.64 -6.33
N GLU A 87 4.64 11.96 -6.36
CA GLU A 87 4.78 12.79 -5.17
C GLU A 87 3.75 12.44 -4.09
N ASP A 88 2.49 12.29 -4.48
CA ASP A 88 1.43 11.91 -3.55
C ASP A 88 1.67 10.53 -2.96
N ASN A 89 2.15 9.57 -3.75
CA ASN A 89 2.48 8.24 -3.27
C ASN A 89 3.65 8.25 -2.29
N MET A 90 4.65 9.07 -2.52
CA MET A 90 5.76 9.22 -1.59
C MET A 90 5.29 9.79 -0.26
N ASN A 91 4.45 10.81 -0.27
CA ASN A 91 3.85 11.37 0.94
C ASN A 91 3.00 10.34 1.67
N TRP A 92 2.20 9.57 0.94
CA TRP A 92 1.37 8.50 1.49
C TRP A 92 2.22 7.45 2.21
N LEU A 93 3.29 6.99 1.55
CA LEU A 93 4.15 5.96 2.11
C LEU A 93 4.95 6.49 3.32
N ASP A 94 5.39 7.74 3.29
CA ASP A 94 6.08 8.35 4.42
C ASP A 94 5.18 8.42 5.65
N GLU A 95 3.92 8.81 5.48
CA GLU A 95 2.96 8.84 6.59
C GLU A 95 2.65 7.45 7.11
N LEU A 96 2.54 6.48 6.21
CA LEU A 96 2.35 5.08 6.60
C LEU A 96 3.52 4.57 7.43
N LEU A 97 4.76 4.87 7.02
CA LEU A 97 5.95 4.49 7.77
C LEU A 97 5.94 5.06 9.19
N GLU A 98 5.61 6.35 9.33
CA GLU A 98 5.52 6.96 10.65
C GLU A 98 4.45 6.31 11.52
N HIS A 99 3.29 6.02 10.92
CA HIS A 99 2.20 5.33 11.61
C HIS A 99 2.65 3.95 12.11
N LEU A 100 3.34 3.19 11.28
CA LEU A 100 3.81 1.84 11.62
C LEU A 100 4.88 1.88 12.71
N LYS A 101 5.79 2.84 12.66
CA LYS A 101 6.83 3.00 13.69
C LYS A 101 6.22 3.24 15.08
N GLN A 102 5.14 4.00 15.14
CA GLN A 102 4.45 4.27 16.40
C GLN A 102 3.63 3.09 16.87
N ARG A 103 3.01 2.37 15.94
CA ARG A 103 2.08 1.28 16.26
C ARG A 103 2.78 -0.01 16.68
N VAL A 104 3.85 -0.41 15.97
CA VAL A 104 4.45 -1.74 16.14
C VAL A 104 5.89 -1.72 16.61
N GLN A 105 6.56 -0.58 16.61
CA GLN A 105 7.96 -0.45 17.00
C GLN A 105 8.84 -1.52 16.34
N PRO A 106 8.93 -1.51 15.00
CA PRO A 106 9.53 -2.62 14.26
C PRO A 106 11.05 -2.71 14.45
N ALA A 107 11.59 -3.94 14.46
CA ALA A 107 13.02 -4.19 14.44
C ALA A 107 13.62 -3.80 13.08
N SER A 108 12.87 -4.01 12.01
CA SER A 108 13.27 -3.64 10.65
C SER A 108 12.04 -3.45 9.79
N ILE A 109 12.20 -2.66 8.73
CA ILE A 109 11.14 -2.45 7.71
C ILE A 109 11.75 -2.75 6.36
N SER A 110 11.13 -3.66 5.61
CA SER A 110 11.52 -4.00 4.25
C SER A 110 10.40 -3.61 3.30
N LEU A 111 10.78 -3.22 2.09
CA LEU A 111 9.84 -2.80 1.05
C LEU A 111 9.95 -3.73 -0.16
N LEU A 112 8.82 -4.24 -0.61
CA LEU A 112 8.74 -5.09 -1.80
C LEU A 112 7.73 -4.49 -2.77
N GLY A 113 8.15 -4.25 -4.01
CA GLY A 113 7.29 -3.74 -5.07
C GLY A 113 6.95 -4.81 -6.09
N PHE A 114 5.75 -4.71 -6.69
CA PHE A 114 5.25 -5.65 -7.70
C PHE A 114 4.79 -4.89 -8.93
N SER A 115 5.55 -4.95 -9.99
CA SER A 115 5.27 -4.55 -11.37
C SER A 115 4.90 -3.09 -11.67
N GLN A 116 4.55 -2.26 -10.73
CA GLN A 116 4.18 -0.87 -11.05
C GLN A 116 4.99 0.18 -10.24
#